data_0ca529a7a6c38ac3c8c99f0d918000a5
#
_entry.id   0ca529a7a6c38ac3c8c99f0d918000a5
#
_cell.length_a   1.000
_cell.length_b   1.000
_cell.length_c   1.000
_cell.angle_alpha   90.00
_cell.angle_beta   90.00
_cell.angle_gamma   90.00
#
_symmetry.space_group_name_H-M   'P 1'
#
loop_
_entity.id
_entity.type
_entity.pdbx_description
1 polymer ?
#
loop_
_entity_poly.entity_id
_entity_poly.type
_entity_poly.pdbx_seq_one_letter_code
_entity_poly.pdbx_strand_id
1 'polypeptide(L)'
;MKYFVVSDIHSFGNILEKTLKQCGFDKRNKNHTLIVCGDVFDRGTKTVKVYNYLKSIPKKRCILIKGNHEQLYMDLLNKYFPEPHDFSNGTVLTFAQIAGYGLDTVYDLRMADSQGLASMFGDSYDMPKVVLDIWRDIKKKVRESEITKWLKSKQWVNYYELDKYIFVHSFIPLNFKESEYRGMTEDYCIYYGWVKAFDEKPNWRESTDKEWETAAWGCAYKFFDAGLFNQEKEKDKVLVCGHYRCDEFNKHYLNREGHDLYYGKNLIAIDATTALSNKINVLIIDEDGKCYDQNGLLEYKKPIPIIETVTLDKEEYEKYKNDVTNY
;
A
#
# COMPACT_ATOMS: atom_id res chain seq x y z
N MET A 1 1.23 -21.52 17.10
CA MET A 1 0.77 -20.12 17.01
C MET A 1 0.24 -19.90 15.60
N LYS A 2 -0.80 -19.04 15.40
CA LYS A 2 -1.29 -18.69 14.06
C LYS A 2 -1.13 -17.20 13.82
N TYR A 3 -0.62 -16.86 12.65
CA TYR A 3 -0.51 -15.48 12.19
C TYR A 3 -1.55 -15.23 11.11
N PHE A 4 -2.27 -14.12 11.24
CA PHE A 4 -3.23 -13.63 10.25
C PHE A 4 -2.66 -12.36 9.68
N VAL A 5 -2.47 -12.30 8.38
CA VAL A 5 -1.80 -11.20 7.70
C VAL A 5 -2.77 -10.53 6.76
N VAL A 6 -2.89 -9.22 6.86
CA VAL A 6 -3.73 -8.37 6.01
C VAL A 6 -2.95 -7.15 5.55
N SER A 7 -3.39 -6.49 4.50
CA SER A 7 -2.83 -5.24 4.00
C SER A 7 -3.93 -4.36 3.42
N ASP A 8 -3.63 -3.08 3.20
CA ASP A 8 -4.45 -2.15 2.42
C ASP A 8 -5.93 -2.14 2.87
N ILE A 9 -6.11 -1.99 4.18
CA ILE A 9 -7.44 -1.99 4.83
C ILE A 9 -8.26 -0.77 4.41
N HIS A 10 -7.59 0.38 4.21
CA HIS A 10 -8.16 1.60 3.69
C HIS A 10 -9.49 2.03 4.33
N SER A 11 -9.54 1.99 5.65
CA SER A 11 -10.76 2.39 6.40
C SER A 11 -12.01 1.54 6.11
N PHE A 12 -11.89 0.34 5.50
CA PHE A 12 -12.99 -0.60 5.28
C PHE A 12 -13.23 -1.52 6.49
N GLY A 13 -13.48 -0.91 7.65
CA GLY A 13 -13.57 -1.63 8.93
C GLY A 13 -14.63 -2.73 9.02
N ASN A 14 -15.75 -2.62 8.28
CA ASN A 14 -16.76 -3.67 8.25
C ASN A 14 -16.26 -4.92 7.52
N ILE A 15 -15.52 -4.73 6.42
CA ILE A 15 -14.95 -5.82 5.63
C ILE A 15 -13.86 -6.50 6.45
N LEU A 16 -12.94 -5.72 7.05
CA LEU A 16 -11.88 -6.23 7.91
C LEU A 16 -12.42 -7.17 8.99
N GLU A 17 -13.37 -6.67 9.78
CA GLU A 17 -13.92 -7.43 10.91
C GLU A 17 -14.63 -8.71 10.44
N LYS A 18 -15.45 -8.61 9.38
CA LYS A 18 -16.16 -9.75 8.79
C LYS A 18 -15.17 -10.80 8.28
N THR A 19 -14.19 -10.39 7.47
CA THR A 19 -13.24 -11.31 6.83
C THR A 19 -12.35 -12.00 7.86
N LEU A 20 -11.78 -11.24 8.81
CA LEU A 20 -10.97 -11.83 9.88
C LEU A 20 -11.76 -12.87 10.70
N LYS A 21 -13.04 -12.59 11.01
CA LYS A 21 -13.92 -13.53 11.70
C LYS A 21 -14.17 -14.79 10.85
N GLN A 22 -14.43 -14.64 9.56
CA GLN A 22 -14.63 -15.78 8.63
C GLN A 22 -13.39 -16.66 8.52
N CYS A 23 -12.19 -16.05 8.56
CA CYS A 23 -10.91 -16.76 8.58
C CYS A 23 -10.56 -17.37 9.96
N GLY A 24 -11.42 -17.21 10.95
CA GLY A 24 -11.24 -17.78 12.29
C GLY A 24 -10.33 -16.96 13.22
N PHE A 25 -10.01 -15.72 12.90
CA PHE A 25 -9.28 -14.85 13.81
C PHE A 25 -10.12 -14.52 15.05
N ASP A 26 -9.58 -14.80 16.23
CA ASP A 26 -10.16 -14.36 17.51
C ASP A 26 -9.12 -13.52 18.27
N LYS A 27 -9.42 -12.24 18.45
CA LYS A 27 -8.57 -11.29 19.20
C LYS A 27 -8.37 -11.66 20.66
N ARG A 28 -9.19 -12.55 21.23
CA ARG A 28 -9.04 -13.05 22.60
C ARG A 28 -8.13 -14.27 22.69
N ASN A 29 -7.98 -15.00 21.58
CA ASN A 29 -7.12 -16.19 21.53
C ASN A 29 -5.65 -15.77 21.61
N LYS A 30 -4.94 -16.20 22.65
CA LYS A 30 -3.52 -15.84 22.88
C LYS A 30 -2.57 -16.41 21.83
N ASN A 31 -3.01 -17.41 21.07
CA ASN A 31 -2.22 -18.04 20.00
C ASN A 31 -2.47 -17.39 18.63
N HIS A 32 -3.30 -16.35 18.54
CA HIS A 32 -3.54 -15.60 17.30
C HIS A 32 -2.81 -14.27 17.33
N THR A 33 -2.06 -13.98 16.27
CA THR A 33 -1.38 -12.70 16.03
C THR A 33 -1.86 -12.13 14.71
N LEU A 34 -2.23 -10.85 14.69
CA LEU A 34 -2.54 -10.10 13.47
C LEU A 34 -1.30 -9.33 13.03
N ILE A 35 -0.95 -9.44 11.75
CA ILE A 35 0.07 -8.62 11.09
C ILE A 35 -0.66 -7.76 10.05
N VAL A 36 -0.44 -6.45 10.07
CA VAL A 36 -1.01 -5.50 9.13
C VAL A 36 0.11 -4.88 8.33
N CYS A 37 0.15 -5.16 7.04
CA CYS A 37 1.20 -4.69 6.13
C CYS A 37 0.87 -3.31 5.53
N GLY A 38 0.58 -2.32 6.38
CA GLY A 38 0.37 -0.92 6.00
C GLY A 38 -1.01 -0.58 5.46
N ASP A 39 -1.18 0.71 5.16
CA ASP A 39 -2.35 1.31 4.53
C ASP A 39 -3.67 1.05 5.28
N VAL A 40 -3.66 1.41 6.55
CA VAL A 40 -4.80 1.15 7.46
C VAL A 40 -5.96 2.09 7.17
N PHE A 41 -5.66 3.34 6.82
CA PHE A 41 -6.65 4.41 6.63
C PHE A 41 -6.79 4.80 5.15
N ASP A 42 -7.53 5.88 4.94
CA ASP A 42 -7.86 6.49 3.66
C ASP A 42 -8.90 5.72 2.83
N ARG A 43 -9.38 6.31 1.74
CA ARG A 43 -10.36 5.79 0.76
C ARG A 43 -11.73 5.40 1.34
N GLY A 44 -11.77 4.63 2.41
CA GLY A 44 -13.02 4.17 3.02
C GLY A 44 -13.59 5.12 4.07
N THR A 45 -14.77 4.77 4.61
CA THR A 45 -15.57 5.65 5.48
C THR A 45 -15.65 5.18 6.93
N LYS A 46 -14.80 4.27 7.37
CA LYS A 46 -14.86 3.68 8.72
C LYS A 46 -13.53 3.77 9.47
N THR A 47 -12.82 4.91 9.32
CA THR A 47 -11.50 5.17 9.95
C THR A 47 -11.51 4.89 11.45
N VAL A 48 -12.43 5.49 12.21
CA VAL A 48 -12.52 5.31 13.65
C VAL A 48 -12.83 3.85 14.03
N LYS A 49 -13.64 3.14 13.22
CA LYS A 49 -13.94 1.73 13.45
C LYS A 49 -12.69 0.86 13.29
N VAL A 50 -11.90 1.09 12.24
CA VAL A 50 -10.64 0.37 12.01
C VAL A 50 -9.66 0.61 13.17
N TYR A 51 -9.47 1.87 13.55
CA TYR A 51 -8.64 2.21 14.71
C TYR A 51 -9.08 1.45 15.97
N ASN A 52 -10.37 1.53 16.33
CA ASN A 52 -10.89 0.89 17.54
C ASN A 52 -10.73 -0.64 17.48
N TYR A 53 -10.94 -1.25 16.31
CA TYR A 53 -10.76 -2.68 16.13
C TYR A 53 -9.30 -3.09 16.37
N LEU A 54 -8.34 -2.45 15.70
CA LEU A 54 -6.91 -2.77 15.83
C LEU A 54 -6.40 -2.46 17.25
N LYS A 55 -6.82 -1.35 17.84
CA LYS A 55 -6.47 -0.97 19.22
C LYS A 55 -7.00 -1.95 20.26
N SER A 56 -8.11 -2.64 19.99
CA SER A 56 -8.68 -3.66 20.88
C SER A 56 -7.86 -4.96 20.94
N ILE A 57 -6.91 -5.16 20.02
CA ILE A 57 -6.00 -6.31 20.02
C ILE A 57 -4.78 -5.96 20.88
N PRO A 58 -4.33 -6.83 21.79
CA PRO A 58 -3.14 -6.58 22.60
C PRO A 58 -1.92 -6.27 21.73
N LYS A 59 -1.16 -5.22 22.06
CA LYS A 59 0.00 -4.73 21.26
C LYS A 59 0.97 -5.83 20.84
N LYS A 60 1.26 -6.80 21.71
CA LYS A 60 2.17 -7.93 21.41
C LYS A 60 1.64 -8.89 20.34
N ARG A 61 0.35 -8.78 20.00
CA ARG A 61 -0.35 -9.64 19.05
C ARG A 61 -0.98 -8.86 17.88
N CYS A 62 -0.63 -7.58 17.75
CA CYS A 62 -0.99 -6.73 16.62
C CYS A 62 0.29 -6.04 16.13
N ILE A 63 0.90 -6.60 15.10
CA ILE A 63 2.07 -6.04 14.45
C ILE A 63 1.58 -5.09 13.36
N LEU A 64 2.05 -3.85 13.40
CA LEU A 64 1.64 -2.81 12.47
C LEU A 64 2.86 -2.35 11.68
N ILE A 65 2.83 -2.57 10.39
CA ILE A 65 3.88 -2.14 9.45
C ILE A 65 3.41 -0.84 8.80
N LYS A 66 4.31 0.12 8.67
CA LYS A 66 4.01 1.40 8.02
C LYS A 66 3.84 1.21 6.52
N GLY A 67 2.77 1.78 5.96
CA GLY A 67 2.56 1.94 4.53
C GLY A 67 2.76 3.38 4.09
N ASN A 68 2.63 3.63 2.80
CA ASN A 68 2.76 4.99 2.25
C ASN A 68 1.57 5.89 2.66
N HIS A 69 0.40 5.34 2.94
CA HIS A 69 -0.74 6.12 3.42
C HIS A 69 -0.57 6.59 4.87
N GLU A 70 0.18 5.88 5.72
CA GLU A 70 0.59 6.39 7.03
C GLU A 70 1.48 7.62 6.90
N GLN A 71 2.38 7.67 5.89
CA GLN A 71 3.19 8.84 5.57
C GLN A 71 2.33 9.99 5.04
N LEU A 72 1.45 9.75 4.05
CA LEU A 72 0.54 10.76 3.51
C LEU A 72 -0.30 11.44 4.61
N TYR A 73 -0.73 10.64 5.61
CA TYR A 73 -1.41 11.18 6.78
C TYR A 73 -0.54 12.18 7.55
N MET A 74 0.75 11.86 7.79
CA MET A 74 1.66 12.75 8.50
C MET A 74 2.01 13.99 7.69
N ASP A 75 2.16 13.86 6.39
CA ASP A 75 2.45 14.97 5.49
C ASP A 75 1.28 15.96 5.46
N LEU A 76 0.04 15.47 5.34
CA LEU A 76 -1.16 16.34 5.36
C LEU A 76 -1.32 17.12 6.66
N LEU A 77 -0.88 16.58 7.81
CA LEU A 77 -0.87 17.34 9.08
C LEU A 77 0.00 18.60 9.02
N ASN A 78 1.02 18.60 8.16
CA ASN A 78 1.97 19.72 8.05
C ASN A 78 1.63 20.69 6.92
N LYS A 79 0.77 20.31 5.96
CA LYS A 79 0.35 21.18 4.85
C LYS A 79 -0.52 22.33 5.35
N TYR A 80 -0.42 23.48 4.66
CA TYR A 80 -1.30 24.63 4.92
C TYR A 80 -2.74 24.30 4.57
N PHE A 81 -2.96 23.76 3.36
CA PHE A 81 -4.23 23.29 2.83
C PHE A 81 -4.02 21.98 2.05
N PRO A 82 -5.05 21.12 1.88
CA PRO A 82 -4.92 19.90 1.09
C PRO A 82 -4.67 20.19 -0.39
N GLU A 83 -3.91 19.34 -1.03
CA GLU A 83 -3.67 19.34 -2.46
C GLU A 83 -4.55 18.30 -3.17
N PRO A 84 -4.71 18.34 -4.51
CA PRO A 84 -5.59 17.43 -5.25
C PRO A 84 -5.35 15.94 -4.95
N HIS A 85 -4.10 15.54 -4.74
CA HIS A 85 -3.76 14.15 -4.41
C HIS A 85 -4.20 13.74 -3.00
N ASP A 86 -4.28 14.66 -2.03
CA ASP A 86 -4.76 14.37 -0.68
C ASP A 86 -6.27 14.01 -0.68
N PHE A 87 -7.03 14.64 -1.61
CA PHE A 87 -8.43 14.28 -1.83
C PHE A 87 -8.58 12.95 -2.56
N SER A 88 -7.80 12.73 -3.63
CA SER A 88 -7.91 11.50 -4.43
C SER A 88 -7.43 10.26 -3.68
N ASN A 89 -6.45 10.39 -2.80
CA ASN A 89 -6.00 9.33 -1.90
C ASN A 89 -6.97 9.06 -0.74
N GLY A 90 -7.87 10.02 -0.44
CA GLY A 90 -8.84 9.90 0.64
C GLY A 90 -8.32 10.33 2.00
N THR A 91 -7.13 10.93 2.09
CA THR A 91 -6.54 11.37 3.37
C THR A 91 -7.34 12.52 4.00
N VAL A 92 -7.89 13.43 3.16
CA VAL A 92 -8.81 14.48 3.63
C VAL A 92 -10.07 13.87 4.24
N LEU A 93 -10.61 12.81 3.64
CA LEU A 93 -11.77 12.09 4.17
C LEU A 93 -11.46 11.44 5.52
N THR A 94 -10.29 10.85 5.66
CA THR A 94 -9.79 10.29 6.92
C THR A 94 -9.75 11.37 8.01
N PHE A 95 -9.20 12.55 7.70
CA PHE A 95 -9.15 13.69 8.64
C PHE A 95 -10.54 14.17 9.03
N ALA A 96 -11.45 14.33 8.06
CA ALA A 96 -12.82 14.72 8.31
C ALA A 96 -13.52 13.74 9.27
N GLN A 97 -13.40 12.42 9.03
CA GLN A 97 -13.99 11.40 9.91
C GLN A 97 -13.42 11.45 11.35
N ILE A 98 -12.11 11.65 11.51
CA ILE A 98 -11.48 11.78 12.82
C ILE A 98 -11.99 13.04 13.55
N ALA A 99 -12.15 14.12 12.81
CA ALA A 99 -12.61 15.41 13.37
C ALA A 99 -14.14 15.49 13.58
N GLY A 100 -14.88 14.45 13.15
CA GLY A 100 -16.35 14.40 13.27
C GLY A 100 -17.10 15.15 12.18
N TYR A 101 -16.46 15.37 11.03
CA TYR A 101 -17.06 16.00 9.86
C TYR A 101 -17.54 14.95 8.83
N GLY A 102 -18.53 15.33 8.02
CA GLY A 102 -19.11 14.48 6.98
C GLY A 102 -18.46 14.63 5.61
N LEU A 103 -19.00 13.87 4.65
CA LEU A 103 -18.59 13.91 3.25
C LEU A 103 -18.86 15.28 2.61
N ASP A 104 -19.95 15.96 3.01
CA ASP A 104 -20.27 17.29 2.48
C ASP A 104 -19.15 18.29 2.75
N THR A 105 -18.55 18.25 3.94
CA THR A 105 -17.39 19.08 4.27
C THR A 105 -16.18 18.76 3.38
N VAL A 106 -15.91 17.49 3.10
CA VAL A 106 -14.83 17.10 2.18
C VAL A 106 -15.09 17.62 0.77
N TYR A 107 -16.33 17.54 0.33
CA TYR A 107 -16.75 18.11 -0.97
C TYR A 107 -16.53 19.62 -1.03
N ASP A 108 -16.97 20.36 0.00
CA ASP A 108 -16.80 21.83 0.08
C ASP A 108 -15.32 22.23 0.08
N LEU A 109 -14.46 21.51 0.84
CA LEU A 109 -13.02 21.73 0.82
C LEU A 109 -12.42 21.47 -0.57
N ARG A 110 -12.84 20.42 -1.27
CA ARG A 110 -12.38 20.08 -2.62
C ARG A 110 -12.83 21.11 -3.65
N MET A 111 -14.06 21.59 -3.55
CA MET A 111 -14.59 22.64 -4.46
C MET A 111 -13.87 23.97 -4.26
N ALA A 112 -13.48 24.30 -3.04
CA ALA A 112 -12.68 25.49 -2.77
C ALA A 112 -11.28 25.39 -3.38
N ASP A 113 -10.66 24.22 -3.37
CA ASP A 113 -9.39 23.97 -4.05
C ASP A 113 -9.54 24.06 -5.59
N SER A 114 -10.58 23.49 -6.15
CA SER A 114 -10.84 23.57 -7.61
C SER A 114 -11.11 25.01 -8.11
N GLN A 115 -11.67 25.85 -7.25
CA GLN A 115 -11.80 27.28 -7.51
C GLN A 115 -10.46 27.99 -7.35
N GLY A 116 -9.57 27.52 -6.48
CA GLY A 116 -8.18 27.97 -6.37
C GLY A 116 -7.34 27.67 -7.61
N LEU A 117 -7.70 26.68 -8.42
CA LEU A 117 -7.12 26.47 -9.76
C LEU A 117 -7.43 27.63 -10.73
N ALA A 118 -8.47 28.41 -10.45
CA ALA A 118 -8.70 29.68 -11.16
C ALA A 118 -7.58 30.70 -10.92
N SER A 119 -6.77 30.55 -9.85
CA SER A 119 -5.57 31.34 -9.63
C SER A 119 -4.44 31.02 -10.61
N MET A 120 -4.49 29.93 -11.36
CA MET A 120 -3.68 29.77 -12.57
C MET A 120 -3.98 30.84 -13.63
N PHE A 121 -5.06 31.57 -13.47
CA PHE A 121 -5.49 32.65 -14.37
C PHE A 121 -5.39 34.06 -13.76
N GLY A 122 -4.84 34.25 -12.54
CA GLY A 122 -4.64 35.58 -11.96
C GLY A 122 -4.34 35.60 -10.45
N ASP A 123 -3.39 36.43 -10.06
CA ASP A 123 -2.70 36.56 -8.77
C ASP A 123 -3.55 36.95 -7.55
N SER A 124 -4.87 36.70 -7.48
CA SER A 124 -5.70 37.26 -6.40
C SER A 124 -6.85 36.37 -5.88
N TYR A 125 -6.73 35.03 -5.93
CA TYR A 125 -7.75 34.20 -5.30
C TYR A 125 -7.46 34.02 -3.81
N ASP A 126 -8.15 34.78 -2.97
CA ASP A 126 -8.22 34.53 -1.53
C ASP A 126 -9.22 33.42 -1.26
N MET A 127 -8.73 32.25 -0.82
CA MET A 127 -9.60 31.17 -0.37
C MET A 127 -10.57 31.66 0.68
N PRO A 128 -11.89 31.34 0.59
CA PRO A 128 -12.86 31.81 1.56
C PRO A 128 -12.45 31.52 3.01
N LYS A 129 -12.46 32.52 3.84
CA LYS A 129 -12.05 32.41 5.25
C LYS A 129 -12.75 31.25 5.96
N VAL A 130 -14.03 31.02 5.69
CA VAL A 130 -14.82 29.95 6.29
C VAL A 130 -14.22 28.57 5.98
N VAL A 131 -13.72 28.35 4.75
CA VAL A 131 -13.09 27.10 4.32
C VAL A 131 -11.78 26.86 5.06
N LEU A 132 -10.96 27.92 5.17
CA LEU A 132 -9.71 27.85 5.94
C LEU A 132 -9.97 27.60 7.42
N ASP A 133 -11.00 28.19 8.00
CA ASP A 133 -11.33 28.02 9.42
C ASP A 133 -11.84 26.58 9.68
N ILE A 134 -12.65 26.01 8.78
CA ILE A 134 -13.06 24.60 8.84
C ILE A 134 -11.83 23.68 8.75
N TRP A 135 -10.94 23.91 7.79
CA TRP A 135 -9.74 23.09 7.63
C TRP A 135 -8.82 23.17 8.85
N ARG A 136 -8.65 24.37 9.44
CA ARG A 136 -7.87 24.56 10.66
C ARG A 136 -8.48 23.81 11.85
N ASP A 137 -9.80 23.81 12.00
CA ASP A 137 -10.48 23.05 13.06
C ASP A 137 -10.29 21.54 12.87
N ILE A 138 -10.47 21.04 11.63
CA ILE A 138 -10.19 19.62 11.29
C ILE A 138 -8.76 19.27 11.70
N LYS A 139 -7.75 20.02 11.22
CA LYS A 139 -6.33 19.73 11.53
C LYS A 139 -6.05 19.76 13.03
N LYS A 140 -6.63 20.71 13.76
CA LYS A 140 -6.47 20.79 15.22
C LYS A 140 -6.99 19.53 15.89
N LYS A 141 -8.24 19.13 15.61
CA LYS A 141 -8.87 17.95 16.17
C LYS A 141 -8.10 16.67 15.82
N VAL A 142 -7.67 16.54 14.56
CA VAL A 142 -6.86 15.39 14.11
C VAL A 142 -5.53 15.35 14.85
N ARG A 143 -4.82 16.47 14.98
CA ARG A 143 -3.51 16.53 15.65
C ARG A 143 -3.62 16.14 17.14
N GLU A 144 -4.71 16.47 17.79
CA GLU A 144 -4.98 16.16 19.19
C GLU A 144 -5.56 14.76 19.40
N SER A 145 -6.00 14.07 18.33
CA SER A 145 -6.69 12.78 18.39
C SER A 145 -5.81 11.64 18.90
N GLU A 146 -6.46 10.65 19.50
CA GLU A 146 -5.80 9.40 19.91
C GLU A 146 -5.29 8.59 18.69
N ILE A 147 -5.89 8.77 17.51
CA ILE A 147 -5.45 8.14 16.26
C ILE A 147 -4.08 8.67 15.86
N THR A 148 -3.89 9.99 15.85
CA THR A 148 -2.58 10.60 15.56
C THR A 148 -1.51 10.20 16.58
N LYS A 149 -1.85 10.15 17.86
CA LYS A 149 -0.93 9.65 18.90
C LYS A 149 -0.56 8.20 18.69
N TRP A 150 -1.51 7.38 18.26
CA TRP A 150 -1.28 5.97 17.97
C TRP A 150 -0.40 5.78 16.73
N LEU A 151 -0.63 6.50 15.63
CA LEU A 151 0.22 6.48 14.44
C LEU A 151 1.66 6.90 14.75
N LYS A 152 1.86 7.89 15.64
CA LYS A 152 3.19 8.33 16.09
C LYS A 152 3.85 7.41 17.12
N SER A 153 3.16 6.37 17.56
CA SER A 153 3.69 5.50 18.60
C SER A 153 4.74 4.53 18.05
N LYS A 154 5.65 4.07 18.93
CA LYS A 154 6.67 3.06 18.62
C LYS A 154 6.10 1.65 18.34
N GLN A 155 4.77 1.50 18.23
CA GLN A 155 4.13 0.23 17.87
C GLN A 155 4.27 -0.06 16.37
N TRP A 156 4.43 0.97 15.55
CA TRP A 156 4.60 0.87 14.11
C TRP A 156 6.06 0.58 13.76
N VAL A 157 6.25 -0.42 12.89
CA VAL A 157 7.56 -0.85 12.42
C VAL A 157 7.62 -0.72 10.89
N ASN A 158 8.82 -0.73 10.32
CA ASN A 158 9.00 -0.65 8.89
C ASN A 158 8.85 -2.02 8.22
N TYR A 159 9.21 -3.08 8.92
CA TYR A 159 9.07 -4.47 8.51
C TYR A 159 8.91 -5.37 9.75
N TYR A 160 8.51 -6.61 9.52
CA TYR A 160 8.50 -7.64 10.55
C TYR A 160 8.99 -8.97 9.96
N GLU A 161 9.73 -9.76 10.74
CA GLU A 161 10.23 -11.06 10.30
C GLU A 161 9.74 -12.18 11.21
N LEU A 162 9.33 -13.25 10.59
CA LEU A 162 9.28 -14.59 11.14
C LEU A 162 10.43 -15.39 10.51
N ASP A 163 10.69 -16.60 11.00
CA ASP A 163 11.81 -17.42 10.53
C ASP A 163 11.89 -17.51 8.99
N LYS A 164 10.76 -17.78 8.34
CA LYS A 164 10.66 -17.94 6.88
C LYS A 164 10.15 -16.70 6.14
N TYR A 165 9.48 -15.77 6.81
CA TYR A 165 8.72 -14.70 6.15
C TYR A 165 9.25 -13.33 6.52
N ILE A 166 9.33 -12.44 5.54
CA ILE A 166 9.60 -11.02 5.69
C ILE A 166 8.35 -10.27 5.27
N PHE A 167 7.75 -9.52 6.19
CA PHE A 167 6.55 -8.73 5.96
C PHE A 167 6.93 -7.28 5.78
N VAL A 168 6.51 -6.70 4.68
CA VAL A 168 6.69 -5.27 4.34
C VAL A 168 5.39 -4.69 3.82
N HIS A 169 5.31 -3.38 3.67
CA HIS A 169 4.16 -2.79 2.96
C HIS A 169 4.26 -3.05 1.46
N SER A 170 5.35 -2.67 0.82
CA SER A 170 5.57 -2.89 -0.61
C SER A 170 6.86 -3.66 -0.88
N PHE A 171 8.01 -3.02 -0.76
CA PHE A 171 9.31 -3.66 -1.01
C PHE A 171 10.30 -3.30 0.09
N ILE A 172 11.55 -3.82 -0.01
CA ILE A 172 12.66 -3.46 0.87
C ILE A 172 13.40 -2.25 0.31
N PRO A 173 14.10 -1.45 1.14
CA PRO A 173 14.96 -0.37 0.67
C PRO A 173 16.04 -0.84 -0.30
N LEU A 174 16.29 -0.03 -1.32
CA LEU A 174 17.26 -0.28 -2.39
C LEU A 174 18.33 0.83 -2.42
N ASN A 175 19.41 0.62 -3.15
CA ASN A 175 20.42 1.64 -3.42
C ASN A 175 20.10 2.35 -4.73
N PHE A 176 19.78 3.65 -4.66
CA PHE A 176 19.54 4.48 -5.83
C PHE A 176 20.85 4.91 -6.52
N LYS A 177 20.93 4.77 -7.85
CA LYS A 177 22.08 5.13 -8.69
C LYS A 177 22.07 6.60 -9.11
N GLU A 178 22.13 7.51 -8.17
CA GLU A 178 22.01 8.96 -8.41
C GLU A 178 22.94 9.48 -9.50
N SER A 179 24.19 8.98 -9.56
CA SER A 179 25.20 9.40 -10.53
C SER A 179 24.84 9.07 -11.99
N GLU A 180 24.09 7.97 -12.21
CA GLU A 180 23.67 7.51 -13.53
C GLU A 180 22.35 8.16 -13.97
N TYR A 181 21.47 8.49 -13.01
CA TYR A 181 20.13 9.04 -13.24
C TYR A 181 20.05 10.52 -12.86
N ARG A 182 21.01 11.33 -13.35
CA ARG A 182 21.08 12.77 -13.08
C ARG A 182 19.80 13.49 -13.50
N GLY A 183 19.23 14.29 -12.58
CA GLY A 183 18.00 15.05 -12.81
C GLY A 183 16.72 14.28 -12.51
N MET A 184 16.82 13.02 -12.06
CA MET A 184 15.70 12.24 -11.52
C MET A 184 15.85 12.10 -10.01
N THR A 185 14.73 12.02 -9.31
CA THR A 185 14.73 11.73 -7.87
C THR A 185 14.50 10.23 -7.63
N GLU A 186 15.00 9.74 -6.50
CA GLU A 186 14.75 8.38 -6.05
C GLU A 186 13.25 8.09 -5.97
N ASP A 187 12.47 9.00 -5.36
CA ASP A 187 11.02 8.89 -5.23
C ASP A 187 10.30 8.75 -6.59
N TYR A 188 10.77 9.47 -7.61
CA TYR A 188 10.26 9.35 -8.98
C TYR A 188 10.54 7.96 -9.56
N CYS A 189 11.79 7.50 -9.48
CA CYS A 189 12.22 6.23 -10.06
C CYS A 189 11.54 5.03 -9.36
N ILE A 190 11.37 5.07 -8.03
CA ILE A 190 10.71 3.99 -7.28
C ILE A 190 9.21 3.93 -7.60
N TYR A 191 8.55 5.09 -7.66
CA TYR A 191 7.12 5.18 -7.97
C TYR A 191 6.78 4.63 -9.37
N TYR A 192 7.60 4.93 -10.38
CA TYR A 192 7.39 4.43 -11.75
C TYR A 192 7.99 3.03 -11.99
N GLY A 193 8.65 2.45 -11.00
CA GLY A 193 9.25 1.11 -11.09
C GLY A 193 10.40 1.04 -12.09
N TRP A 194 11.28 2.04 -12.08
CA TRP A 194 12.47 2.07 -12.93
C TRP A 194 13.58 1.21 -12.33
N VAL A 195 13.42 -0.11 -12.48
CA VAL A 195 14.30 -1.12 -11.86
C VAL A 195 15.79 -0.90 -12.12
N LYS A 196 16.15 -0.41 -13.30
CA LYS A 196 17.56 -0.13 -13.67
C LYS A 196 18.21 1.00 -12.86
N ALA A 197 17.39 1.86 -12.23
CA ALA A 197 17.85 2.94 -11.38
C ALA A 197 18.31 2.47 -9.99
N PHE A 198 18.18 1.19 -9.70
CA PHE A 198 18.47 0.65 -8.38
C PHE A 198 19.39 -0.55 -8.43
N ASP A 199 20.15 -0.71 -7.32
CA ASP A 199 20.87 -1.92 -6.98
C ASP A 199 20.34 -2.46 -5.64
N GLU A 200 20.65 -3.74 -5.37
CA GLU A 200 20.41 -4.34 -4.07
C GLU A 200 21.07 -3.55 -2.95
N LYS A 201 20.40 -3.46 -1.81
CA LYS A 201 20.95 -2.92 -0.57
C LYS A 201 21.19 -4.08 0.41
N PRO A 202 22.43 -4.56 0.57
CA PRO A 202 22.72 -5.72 1.42
C PRO A 202 22.28 -5.57 2.88
N ASN A 203 22.35 -4.35 3.42
CA ASN A 203 22.00 -4.02 4.81
C ASN A 203 20.66 -3.28 4.89
N TRP A 204 19.67 -3.65 4.07
CA TRP A 204 18.38 -2.98 4.01
C TRP A 204 17.66 -2.93 5.38
N ARG A 205 17.93 -3.87 6.28
CA ARG A 205 17.36 -3.87 7.64
C ARG A 205 17.83 -2.69 8.50
N GLU A 206 19.00 -2.13 8.18
CA GLU A 206 19.61 -0.98 8.87
C GLU A 206 19.23 0.36 8.19
N SER A 207 18.34 0.31 7.21
CA SER A 207 17.91 1.50 6.48
C SER A 207 17.18 2.48 7.39
N THR A 208 17.34 3.76 7.08
CA THR A 208 16.68 4.87 7.76
C THR A 208 15.16 4.84 7.54
N ASP A 209 14.42 5.52 8.40
CA ASP A 209 12.96 5.68 8.21
C ASP A 209 12.65 6.29 6.84
N LYS A 210 13.43 7.25 6.34
CA LYS A 210 13.24 7.88 5.02
C LYS A 210 13.38 6.88 3.87
N GLU A 211 14.37 5.99 3.91
CA GLU A 211 14.54 4.96 2.88
C GLU A 211 13.40 3.94 2.92
N TRP A 212 12.87 3.62 4.09
CA TRP A 212 11.68 2.79 4.24
C TRP A 212 10.41 3.47 3.73
N GLU A 213 10.27 4.79 3.96
CA GLU A 213 9.18 5.59 3.40
C GLU A 213 9.21 5.56 1.86
N THR A 214 10.39 5.70 1.26
CA THR A 214 10.55 5.57 -0.20
C THR A 214 10.24 4.16 -0.68
N ALA A 215 10.74 3.12 0.00
CA ALA A 215 10.50 1.72 -0.35
C ALA A 215 9.02 1.32 -0.29
N ALA A 216 8.21 1.99 0.54
CA ALA A 216 6.77 1.78 0.65
C ALA A 216 5.98 2.12 -0.64
N TRP A 217 6.59 2.83 -1.60
CA TRP A 217 6.03 3.14 -2.91
C TRP A 217 6.50 2.21 -4.03
N GLY A 218 7.37 1.27 -3.73
CA GLY A 218 8.04 0.44 -4.73
C GLY A 218 7.11 -0.56 -5.43
N CYS A 219 7.39 -0.87 -6.69
CA CYS A 219 6.66 -1.88 -7.45
C CYS A 219 7.24 -3.28 -7.17
N ALA A 220 6.70 -3.98 -6.19
CA ALA A 220 7.27 -5.22 -5.67
C ALA A 220 7.58 -6.28 -6.73
N TYR A 221 6.65 -6.58 -7.66
CA TYR A 221 6.91 -7.61 -8.67
C TYR A 221 8.01 -7.22 -9.66
N LYS A 222 8.09 -5.93 -10.07
CA LYS A 222 9.16 -5.47 -10.98
C LYS A 222 10.53 -5.57 -10.34
N PHE A 223 10.66 -5.13 -9.09
CA PHE A 223 11.93 -5.17 -8.36
C PHE A 223 12.33 -6.61 -8.01
N PHE A 224 11.35 -7.47 -7.71
CA PHE A 224 11.57 -8.88 -7.46
C PHE A 224 12.09 -9.59 -8.72
N ASP A 225 11.46 -9.37 -9.88
CA ASP A 225 11.88 -9.96 -11.16
C ASP A 225 13.24 -9.46 -11.63
N ALA A 226 13.59 -8.21 -11.29
CA ALA A 226 14.92 -7.67 -11.55
C ALA A 226 16.02 -8.25 -10.63
N GLY A 227 15.66 -9.16 -9.70
CA GLY A 227 16.60 -9.78 -8.78
C GLY A 227 17.02 -8.88 -7.62
N LEU A 228 16.33 -7.76 -7.38
CA LEU A 228 16.68 -6.79 -6.33
C LEU A 228 16.29 -7.25 -4.92
N PHE A 229 15.64 -8.39 -4.78
CA PHE A 229 15.54 -9.15 -3.54
C PHE A 229 16.58 -10.28 -3.59
N ASN A 230 17.72 -10.07 -2.92
CA ASN A 230 18.86 -10.99 -2.99
C ASN A 230 18.50 -12.36 -2.38
N GLN A 231 18.10 -13.28 -3.24
CA GLN A 231 17.64 -14.62 -2.84
C GLN A 231 18.75 -15.51 -2.30
N GLU A 232 20.02 -15.24 -2.61
CA GLU A 232 21.13 -15.98 -2.01
C GLU A 232 21.31 -15.63 -0.53
N LYS A 233 21.21 -14.33 -0.18
CA LYS A 233 21.29 -13.86 1.21
C LYS A 233 20.01 -14.08 1.99
N GLU A 234 18.86 -13.98 1.31
CA GLU A 234 17.54 -14.22 1.87
C GLU A 234 17.04 -15.65 1.50
N LYS A 235 17.98 -16.58 1.36
CA LYS A 235 17.71 -17.97 1.01
C LYS A 235 16.60 -18.52 1.90
N ASP A 236 15.61 -19.14 1.26
CA ASP A 236 14.44 -19.71 1.90
C ASP A 236 13.47 -18.71 2.55
N LYS A 237 13.73 -17.40 2.46
CA LYS A 237 12.79 -16.37 2.87
C LYS A 237 11.73 -16.10 1.81
N VAL A 238 10.55 -15.72 2.27
CA VAL A 238 9.41 -15.33 1.43
C VAL A 238 9.05 -13.88 1.77
N LEU A 239 9.08 -13.00 0.77
CA LEU A 239 8.61 -11.63 0.90
C LEU A 239 7.08 -11.61 0.86
N VAL A 240 6.43 -11.02 1.86
CA VAL A 240 4.98 -10.83 1.92
C VAL A 240 4.69 -9.34 1.86
N CYS A 241 3.95 -8.90 0.86
CA CYS A 241 3.70 -7.48 0.61
C CYS A 241 2.23 -7.15 0.28
N GLY A 242 1.88 -5.87 0.48
CA GLY A 242 0.66 -5.21 0.01
C GLY A 242 0.95 -4.21 -1.10
N HIS A 243 0.31 -3.04 -1.04
CA HIS A 243 0.48 -1.85 -1.87
C HIS A 243 0.19 -2.05 -3.37
N TYR A 244 0.87 -3.00 -4.00
CA TYR A 244 0.59 -3.38 -5.37
C TYR A 244 -0.47 -4.46 -5.43
N ARG A 245 -1.46 -4.23 -6.30
CA ARG A 245 -2.71 -4.99 -6.37
C ARG A 245 -2.47 -6.43 -6.79
N CYS A 246 -3.13 -7.36 -6.12
CA CYS A 246 -3.04 -8.79 -6.45
C CYS A 246 -3.47 -9.13 -7.88
N ASP A 247 -4.38 -8.36 -8.49
CA ASP A 247 -4.77 -8.56 -9.89
C ASP A 247 -3.60 -8.33 -10.85
N GLU A 248 -2.70 -7.39 -10.56
CA GLU A 248 -1.47 -7.20 -11.35
C GLU A 248 -0.50 -8.37 -11.20
N PHE A 249 -0.27 -8.87 -9.98
CA PHE A 249 0.53 -10.07 -9.75
C PHE A 249 -0.08 -11.30 -10.42
N ASN A 250 -1.38 -11.50 -10.29
CA ASN A 250 -2.09 -12.62 -10.89
C ASN A 250 -2.02 -12.57 -12.41
N LYS A 251 -2.16 -11.39 -13.02
CA LYS A 251 -2.00 -11.19 -14.45
C LYS A 251 -0.56 -11.45 -14.88
N HIS A 252 0.41 -10.88 -14.17
CA HIS A 252 1.83 -10.96 -14.51
C HIS A 252 2.38 -12.39 -14.40
N TYR A 253 2.12 -13.10 -13.30
CA TYR A 253 2.72 -14.40 -13.04
C TYR A 253 1.84 -15.58 -13.43
N LEU A 254 0.52 -15.42 -13.43
CA LEU A 254 -0.41 -16.54 -13.61
C LEU A 254 -1.32 -16.38 -14.83
N ASN A 255 -1.19 -15.29 -15.57
CA ASN A 255 -2.05 -14.92 -16.71
C ASN A 255 -3.55 -15.08 -16.38
N ARG A 256 -3.96 -14.64 -15.20
CA ARG A 256 -5.35 -14.66 -14.74
C ARG A 256 -5.76 -13.33 -14.16
N GLU A 257 -7.05 -13.04 -14.24
CA GLU A 257 -7.65 -11.88 -13.58
C GLU A 257 -8.09 -12.22 -12.14
N GLY A 258 -8.31 -11.18 -11.33
CA GLY A 258 -8.89 -11.27 -9.99
C GLY A 258 -7.99 -10.75 -8.89
N HIS A 259 -8.64 -10.36 -7.79
CA HIS A 259 -8.02 -9.72 -6.62
C HIS A 259 -7.67 -10.69 -5.50
N ASP A 260 -7.77 -12.00 -5.77
CA ASP A 260 -7.36 -12.99 -4.78
C ASP A 260 -5.85 -12.93 -4.56
N LEU A 261 -5.43 -13.29 -3.37
CA LEU A 261 -4.04 -13.34 -2.96
C LEU A 261 -3.17 -14.06 -4.01
N TYR A 262 -2.02 -13.48 -4.34
CA TYR A 262 -0.98 -14.13 -5.14
C TYR A 262 -0.03 -14.89 -4.20
N TYR A 263 0.18 -16.17 -4.49
CA TYR A 263 1.07 -17.04 -3.73
C TYR A 263 2.15 -17.63 -4.64
N GLY A 264 3.34 -17.02 -4.58
CA GLY A 264 4.53 -17.47 -5.30
C GLY A 264 5.53 -18.21 -4.40
N LYS A 265 6.63 -18.68 -4.98
CA LYS A 265 7.67 -19.43 -4.25
C LYS A 265 8.33 -18.60 -3.15
N ASN A 266 8.75 -17.38 -3.48
CA ASN A 266 9.47 -16.47 -2.59
C ASN A 266 8.80 -15.09 -2.48
N LEU A 267 7.59 -14.93 -3.03
CA LEU A 267 6.84 -13.68 -3.04
C LEU A 267 5.36 -13.97 -2.87
N ILE A 268 4.72 -13.30 -1.92
CA ILE A 268 3.28 -13.35 -1.68
C ILE A 268 2.75 -11.92 -1.70
N ALA A 269 1.74 -11.64 -2.53
CA ALA A 269 1.05 -10.36 -2.53
C ALA A 269 -0.36 -10.51 -1.96
N ILE A 270 -0.77 -9.58 -1.10
CA ILE A 270 -2.02 -9.68 -0.33
C ILE A 270 -2.97 -8.49 -0.52
N ASP A 271 -2.60 -7.42 -1.24
CA ASP A 271 -3.51 -6.30 -1.50
C ASP A 271 -4.65 -6.70 -2.46
N ALA A 272 -5.84 -6.84 -1.91
CA ALA A 272 -7.05 -7.13 -2.69
C ALA A 272 -7.61 -5.92 -3.43
N THR A 273 -6.96 -4.75 -3.40
CA THR A 273 -7.53 -3.48 -3.90
C THR A 273 -8.88 -3.17 -3.24
N THR A 274 -8.92 -3.17 -1.94
CA THR A 274 -10.15 -3.17 -1.12
C THR A 274 -11.19 -2.16 -1.58
N ALA A 275 -10.76 -0.97 -2.01
CA ALA A 275 -11.63 0.10 -2.48
C ALA A 275 -12.41 -0.25 -3.78
N LEU A 276 -11.89 -1.14 -4.62
CA LEU A 276 -12.51 -1.57 -5.88
C LEU A 276 -13.14 -2.94 -5.76
N SER A 277 -12.45 -3.89 -5.14
CA SER A 277 -12.88 -5.29 -5.04
C SER A 277 -13.92 -5.54 -3.95
N ASN A 278 -14.02 -4.63 -2.98
CA ASN A 278 -14.80 -4.82 -1.75
C ASN A 278 -14.38 -6.08 -0.96
N LYS A 279 -13.09 -6.45 -1.05
CA LYS A 279 -12.46 -7.61 -0.39
C LYS A 279 -11.25 -7.18 0.43
N ILE A 280 -10.89 -7.97 1.41
CA ILE A 280 -9.58 -7.97 2.07
C ILE A 280 -9.08 -9.40 2.03
N ASN A 281 -7.89 -9.62 1.48
CA ASN A 281 -7.23 -10.91 1.54
C ASN A 281 -6.66 -11.14 2.93
N VAL A 282 -6.73 -12.38 3.40
CA VAL A 282 -6.10 -12.81 4.65
C VAL A 282 -5.18 -13.98 4.35
N LEU A 283 -3.88 -13.78 4.55
CA LEU A 283 -2.92 -14.87 4.56
C LEU A 283 -2.84 -15.41 5.99
N ILE A 284 -3.02 -16.71 6.16
CA ILE A 284 -2.91 -17.38 7.45
C ILE A 284 -1.66 -18.25 7.42
N ILE A 285 -0.79 -18.09 8.42
CA ILE A 285 0.42 -18.89 8.58
C ILE A 285 0.30 -19.65 9.89
N ASP A 286 0.37 -20.97 9.84
CA ASP A 286 0.30 -21.82 11.01
C ASP A 286 1.67 -22.01 11.70
N GLU A 287 1.71 -22.81 12.74
CA GLU A 287 2.91 -23.09 13.52
C GLU A 287 3.99 -23.90 12.74
N ASP A 288 3.56 -24.63 11.72
CA ASP A 288 4.45 -25.39 10.83
C ASP A 288 4.93 -24.53 9.64
N GLY A 289 4.50 -23.26 9.55
CA GLY A 289 4.81 -22.35 8.45
C GLY A 289 4.03 -22.65 7.17
N LYS A 290 2.92 -23.41 7.24
CA LYS A 290 2.03 -23.62 6.11
C LYS A 290 1.12 -22.41 5.94
N CYS A 291 0.85 -22.06 4.70
CA CYS A 291 0.01 -20.92 4.33
C CYS A 291 -1.39 -21.35 3.92
N TYR A 292 -2.38 -20.58 4.35
CA TYR A 292 -3.79 -20.78 4.02
C TYR A 292 -4.42 -19.42 3.67
N ASP A 293 -5.49 -19.45 2.92
CA ASP A 293 -6.44 -18.36 2.78
C ASP A 293 -7.84 -18.80 3.27
N GLN A 294 -8.86 -18.03 2.96
CA GLN A 294 -10.25 -18.36 3.28
C GLN A 294 -10.78 -19.63 2.56
N ASN A 295 -10.08 -20.11 1.53
CA ASN A 295 -10.46 -21.28 0.72
C ASN A 295 -9.68 -22.53 1.11
N GLY A 296 -8.66 -22.43 1.94
CA GLY A 296 -7.86 -23.54 2.42
C GLY A 296 -6.36 -23.41 2.24
N LEU A 297 -5.67 -24.55 2.16
CA LEU A 297 -4.20 -24.60 2.00
C LEU A 297 -3.76 -23.98 0.67
N LEU A 298 -2.76 -23.10 0.75
CA LEU A 298 -2.14 -22.50 -0.42
C LEU A 298 -0.99 -23.35 -0.92
N GLU A 299 -1.01 -23.66 -2.21
CA GLU A 299 0.05 -24.40 -2.88
C GLU A 299 0.70 -23.50 -3.96
N TYR A 300 2.02 -23.55 -4.04
CA TYR A 300 2.75 -22.84 -5.10
C TYR A 300 2.36 -23.35 -6.47
N LYS A 301 1.83 -22.47 -7.30
CA LYS A 301 1.60 -22.74 -8.72
C LYS A 301 2.76 -22.15 -9.50
N LYS A 302 3.45 -22.98 -10.29
CA LYS A 302 4.48 -22.47 -11.21
C LYS A 302 3.87 -21.40 -12.11
N PRO A 303 4.59 -20.30 -12.37
CA PRO A 303 4.19 -19.34 -13.40
C PRO A 303 3.89 -20.08 -14.70
N ILE A 304 2.79 -19.74 -15.35
CA ILE A 304 2.54 -20.18 -16.72
C ILE A 304 3.57 -19.42 -17.57
N PRO A 305 4.44 -20.10 -18.34
CA PRO A 305 5.35 -19.37 -19.21
C PRO A 305 4.51 -18.42 -20.07
N ILE A 306 4.80 -17.13 -20.00
CA ILE A 306 4.32 -16.21 -21.02
C ILE A 306 4.95 -16.76 -22.30
N ILE A 307 4.14 -17.35 -23.19
CA ILE A 307 4.59 -17.65 -24.54
C ILE A 307 5.03 -16.28 -25.04
N GLU A 308 6.34 -16.11 -25.22
CA GLU A 308 6.90 -14.88 -25.78
C GLU A 308 6.01 -14.51 -26.94
N THR A 309 5.40 -13.34 -26.85
CA THR A 309 4.63 -12.77 -27.96
C THR A 309 5.54 -12.90 -29.15
N VAL A 310 5.08 -13.68 -30.13
CA VAL A 310 5.75 -13.87 -31.41
C VAL A 310 6.33 -12.52 -31.78
N THR A 311 7.64 -12.39 -31.76
CA THR A 311 8.30 -11.27 -32.39
C THR A 311 7.89 -11.36 -33.84
N LEU A 312 6.87 -10.59 -34.21
CA LEU A 312 6.58 -10.35 -35.62
C LEU A 312 7.92 -9.99 -36.24
N ASP A 313 8.33 -10.70 -37.24
CA ASP A 313 9.54 -10.32 -37.91
C ASP A 313 9.35 -8.88 -38.47
N LYS A 314 10.44 -8.24 -38.79
CA LYS A 314 10.41 -6.82 -39.14
C LYS A 314 9.52 -6.58 -40.40
N GLU A 315 9.34 -7.56 -41.26
CA GLU A 315 8.49 -7.51 -42.47
C GLU A 315 7.01 -7.62 -42.10
N GLU A 316 6.62 -8.48 -41.16
CA GLU A 316 5.24 -8.55 -40.62
C GLU A 316 4.84 -7.30 -39.87
N TYR A 317 5.75 -6.70 -39.10
CA TYR A 317 5.50 -5.44 -38.39
C TYR A 317 5.30 -4.26 -39.36
N GLU A 318 6.11 -4.13 -40.40
CA GLU A 318 5.98 -3.10 -41.44
C GLU A 318 4.69 -3.27 -42.27
N LYS A 319 4.28 -4.50 -42.51
CA LYS A 319 3.01 -4.81 -43.17
C LYS A 319 1.82 -4.38 -42.33
N TYR A 320 1.81 -4.70 -41.01
CA TYR A 320 0.77 -4.28 -40.08
C TYR A 320 0.68 -2.77 -39.96
N LYS A 321 1.82 -2.08 -39.94
CA LYS A 321 1.88 -0.61 -39.87
C LYS A 321 1.31 0.06 -41.12
N ASN A 322 1.55 -0.50 -42.28
CA ASN A 322 1.00 0.01 -43.55
C ASN A 322 -0.52 -0.25 -43.69
N ASP A 323 -1.04 -1.34 -43.13
CA ASP A 323 -2.47 -1.62 -43.12
C ASP A 323 -3.26 -0.71 -42.17
N VAL A 324 -2.65 -0.22 -41.07
CA VAL A 324 -3.29 0.68 -40.09
C VAL A 324 -3.25 2.15 -40.52
N THR A 325 -2.35 2.54 -41.42
CA THR A 325 -2.23 3.93 -41.92
C THR A 325 -3.11 4.24 -43.14
N ASN A 326 -3.85 3.26 -43.66
CA ASN A 326 -4.77 3.39 -44.80
C ASN A 326 -6.28 3.40 -44.43
N TYR A 327 -6.62 3.66 -43.15
CA TYR A 327 -8.00 3.90 -42.71
C TYR A 327 -8.18 5.29 -42.12
#